data_2bb70c89cbdf19090f23275be5966ee7
#
_entry.id   2bb70c89cbdf19090f23275be5966ee7
#
_cell.length_a   1.000
_cell.length_b   1.000
_cell.length_c   1.000
_cell.angle_alpha   90.00
_cell.angle_beta   90.00
_cell.angle_gamma   90.00
#
_symmetry.space_group_name_H-M   'P 1'
#
loop_
_entity.id
_entity.type
_entity.pdbx_description
1 polymer ?
#
loop_
_entity_poly.entity_id
_entity_poly.type
_entity_poly.pdbx_seq_one_letter_code
_entity_poly.pdbx_strand_id
1 'polypeptide(L)'
;MPAPKGNNYNKKWKTKEERQAAFQEVYNHLAAGFSKESFPLADWDTVEAYIKEFPEDFPPKKLSEAMRYQRLKWERLGMEGAMGECDGFNATAWIFNMKNRFPAQWRDKQVNEHVGKDDSELKITWQK
;
A
#
# COMPACT_ATOMS: atom_id res chain seq x y z
N MET A 1 32.23 14.00 5.02
CA MET A 1 31.57 14.06 4.91
C MET A 1 30.76 13.89 5.35
N PRO A 2 30.61 14.01 5.44
CA PRO A 2 29.84 13.86 5.88
C PRO A 2 28.95 13.48 5.57
N ALA A 3 29.11 13.19 5.86
CA ALA A 3 28.13 12.66 5.45
C ALA A 3 27.11 13.40 5.29
N PRO A 4 27.22 13.90 5.25
CA PRO A 4 26.37 14.51 5.10
C PRO A 4 25.39 14.38 4.61
N LYS A 5 25.18 14.68 4.63
CA LYS A 5 24.29 14.66 4.17
C LYS A 5 24.03 13.92 3.37
N GLY A 6 23.55 13.97 3.09
CA GLY A 6 23.30 13.09 2.23
C GLY A 6 24.06 11.93 2.29
N ASN A 7 24.90 11.80 2.89
CA ASN A 7 25.53 10.64 3.09
C ASN A 7 25.59 9.75 1.94
N ASN A 8 26.25 10.11 0.91
CA ASN A 8 26.31 9.30 -0.29
C ASN A 8 26.90 7.95 -0.04
N TYR A 9 27.79 7.81 0.90
CA TYR A 9 28.36 6.50 1.16
C TYR A 9 27.38 5.55 1.81
N ASN A 10 26.23 6.06 2.27
CA ASN A 10 25.20 5.21 2.81
C ASN A 10 24.18 4.82 1.79
N LYS A 11 24.26 5.34 0.59
CA LYS A 11 23.26 5.01 -0.40
C LYS A 11 23.47 3.60 -0.89
N LYS A 12 22.37 2.85 -0.96
CA LYS A 12 22.43 1.50 -1.44
C LYS A 12 22.58 1.46 -2.93
N TRP A 13 21.87 2.33 -3.63
CA TRP A 13 21.83 2.29 -5.08
C TRP A 13 22.49 3.55 -5.61
N LYS A 14 23.72 3.40 -6.07
CA LYS A 14 24.54 4.55 -6.38
C LYS A 14 24.50 4.99 -7.83
N THR A 15 24.19 4.07 -8.73
CA THR A 15 24.13 4.41 -10.15
C THR A 15 22.69 4.46 -10.61
N LYS A 16 22.48 5.11 -11.75
CA LYS A 16 21.15 5.19 -12.33
C LYS A 16 20.62 3.80 -12.61
N GLU A 17 21.45 2.91 -13.12
CA GLU A 17 21.04 1.55 -13.43
C GLU A 17 20.62 0.80 -12.17
N GLU A 18 21.36 0.97 -11.08
CA GLU A 18 21.01 0.34 -9.83
C GLU A 18 19.69 0.87 -9.30
N ARG A 19 19.49 2.18 -9.41
CA ARG A 19 18.25 2.77 -8.92
C ARG A 19 17.05 2.31 -9.73
N GLN A 20 17.19 2.23 -11.04
CA GLN A 20 16.10 1.78 -11.88
C GLN A 20 15.76 0.32 -11.64
N ALA A 21 16.79 -0.50 -11.44
CA ALA A 21 16.56 -1.90 -11.12
C ALA A 21 15.88 -2.03 -9.76
N ALA A 22 16.29 -1.22 -8.79
CA ALA A 22 15.68 -1.23 -7.46
C ALA A 22 14.22 -0.81 -7.54
N PHE A 23 13.92 0.20 -8.34
CA PHE A 23 12.52 0.63 -8.46
C PHE A 23 11.68 -0.46 -9.11
N GLN A 24 12.23 -1.18 -10.08
CA GLN A 24 11.49 -2.28 -10.69
C GLN A 24 11.14 -3.32 -9.62
N GLU A 25 12.05 -3.58 -8.67
CA GLU A 25 11.77 -4.50 -7.59
C GLU A 25 10.68 -3.95 -6.66
N VAL A 26 10.70 -2.64 -6.39
CA VAL A 26 9.66 -2.01 -5.59
C VAL A 26 8.31 -2.17 -6.29
N TYR A 27 8.27 -1.86 -7.57
CA TYR A 27 7.06 -1.96 -8.36
C TYR A 27 6.51 -3.38 -8.32
N ASN A 28 7.38 -4.35 -8.60
CA ASN A 28 6.96 -5.74 -8.65
C ASN A 28 6.43 -6.22 -7.30
N HIS A 29 7.09 -5.82 -6.24
CA HIS A 29 6.70 -6.21 -4.88
C HIS A 29 5.29 -5.70 -4.56
N LEU A 30 5.04 -4.43 -4.81
CA LEU A 30 3.75 -3.84 -4.50
C LEU A 30 2.66 -4.38 -5.42
N ALA A 31 2.95 -4.47 -6.71
CA ALA A 31 1.97 -4.97 -7.67
C ALA A 31 1.60 -6.42 -7.40
N ALA A 32 2.50 -7.18 -6.80
CA ALA A 32 2.22 -8.57 -6.45
C ALA A 32 1.34 -8.69 -5.21
N GLY A 33 1.06 -7.59 -4.53
CA GLY A 33 0.16 -7.59 -3.38
C GLY A 33 0.83 -7.42 -2.03
N PHE A 34 2.15 -7.31 -1.99
CA PHE A 34 2.86 -7.19 -0.72
C PHE A 34 2.92 -5.75 -0.25
N SER A 35 3.04 -5.56 1.05
CA SER A 35 3.02 -4.22 1.63
C SER A 35 4.37 -3.54 1.48
N LYS A 36 4.36 -2.21 1.63
CA LYS A 36 5.59 -1.43 1.65
C LYS A 36 6.52 -1.90 2.74
N GLU A 37 5.97 -2.20 3.90
CA GLU A 37 6.76 -2.57 5.06
C GLU A 37 7.50 -3.89 4.90
N SER A 38 7.03 -4.74 4.01
CA SER A 38 7.68 -6.03 3.81
C SER A 38 8.66 -6.04 2.63
N PHE A 39 8.94 -4.87 2.05
CA PHE A 39 9.88 -4.81 0.93
C PHE A 39 11.25 -5.28 1.39
N PRO A 40 11.82 -6.30 0.74
CA PRO A 40 12.99 -6.96 1.31
C PRO A 40 14.33 -6.28 1.07
N LEU A 41 14.43 -5.36 0.11
CA LEU A 41 15.72 -4.81 -0.26
C LEU A 41 16.11 -3.57 0.55
N ALA A 42 15.14 -2.89 1.16
CA ALA A 42 15.41 -1.70 1.96
C ALA A 42 14.16 -1.37 2.75
N ASP A 43 14.32 -0.63 3.83
CA ASP A 43 13.13 -0.19 4.55
C ASP A 43 12.45 0.92 3.74
N TRP A 44 11.21 1.20 4.07
CA TRP A 44 10.43 2.13 3.25
C TRP A 44 10.91 3.56 3.38
N ASP A 45 11.49 3.93 4.52
CA ASP A 45 12.07 5.27 4.66
C ASP A 45 13.16 5.49 3.63
N THR A 46 13.97 4.47 3.38
CA THR A 46 15.01 4.56 2.37
C THR A 46 14.39 4.72 0.98
N VAL A 47 13.36 3.94 0.68
CA VAL A 47 12.69 4.05 -0.62
C VAL A 47 12.10 5.44 -0.79
N GLU A 48 11.48 5.98 0.25
CA GLU A 48 10.91 7.32 0.16
C GLU A 48 11.96 8.38 -0.06
N ALA A 49 13.13 8.22 0.53
CA ALA A 49 14.21 9.16 0.31
C ALA A 49 14.66 9.15 -1.15
N TYR A 50 14.69 7.96 -1.77
CA TYR A 50 15.04 7.87 -3.19
C TYR A 50 13.96 8.48 -4.07
N ILE A 51 12.70 8.33 -3.71
CA ILE A 51 11.62 8.93 -4.47
C ILE A 51 11.77 10.45 -4.48
N LYS A 52 12.13 11.02 -3.35
CA LYS A 52 12.31 12.46 -3.26
C LYS A 52 13.53 12.94 -4.01
N GLU A 53 14.63 12.20 -3.89
CA GLU A 53 15.88 12.63 -4.46
C GLU A 53 16.03 12.29 -5.93
N PHE A 54 15.49 11.16 -6.36
CA PHE A 54 15.63 10.69 -7.73
C PHE A 54 14.27 10.33 -8.33
N PRO A 55 13.39 11.32 -8.49
CA PRO A 55 12.04 11.01 -9.00
C PRO A 55 12.02 10.48 -10.42
N GLU A 56 13.10 10.67 -11.17
CA GLU A 56 13.18 10.10 -12.51
C GLU A 56 13.40 8.61 -12.47
N ASP A 57 14.13 8.14 -11.46
CA ASP A 57 14.44 6.73 -11.33
C ASP A 57 13.40 6.02 -10.46
N PHE A 58 12.75 6.77 -9.56
CA PHE A 58 11.69 6.26 -8.69
C PHE A 58 10.43 7.10 -8.93
N PRO A 59 9.78 6.92 -10.08
CA PRO A 59 8.70 7.85 -10.46
C PRO A 59 7.45 7.64 -9.62
N PRO A 60 6.97 8.71 -8.99
CA PRO A 60 5.78 8.60 -8.13
C PRO A 60 4.54 8.12 -8.85
N LYS A 61 4.39 8.45 -10.13
CA LYS A 61 3.25 7.98 -10.88
C LYS A 61 3.26 6.48 -11.05
N LYS A 62 4.43 5.90 -11.29
CA LYS A 62 4.53 4.46 -11.41
C LYS A 62 4.33 3.79 -10.06
N LEU A 63 4.76 4.45 -8.99
CA LEU A 63 4.51 3.93 -7.66
C LEU A 63 3.01 3.87 -7.39
N SER A 64 2.29 4.91 -7.75
CA SER A 64 0.84 4.92 -7.60
C SER A 64 0.18 3.82 -8.41
N GLU A 65 0.70 3.57 -9.61
CA GLU A 65 0.20 2.49 -10.44
C GLU A 65 0.38 1.14 -9.76
N ALA A 66 1.57 0.91 -9.19
CA ALA A 66 1.84 -0.34 -8.48
C ALA A 66 0.90 -0.52 -7.30
N MET A 67 0.59 0.57 -6.59
CA MET A 67 -0.32 0.51 -5.46
C MET A 67 -1.75 0.18 -5.92
N ARG A 68 -2.15 0.68 -7.10
CA ARG A 68 -3.46 0.30 -7.63
C ARG A 68 -3.51 -1.17 -7.98
N TYR A 69 -2.44 -1.72 -8.55
CA TYR A 69 -2.38 -3.15 -8.84
C TYR A 69 -2.37 -3.98 -7.57
N GLN A 70 -1.73 -3.47 -6.53
CA GLN A 70 -1.76 -4.14 -5.24
C GLN A 70 -3.20 -4.30 -4.75
N ARG A 71 -3.97 -3.22 -4.79
CA ARG A 71 -5.35 -3.27 -4.34
C ARG A 71 -6.19 -4.15 -5.26
N LEU A 72 -5.98 -4.04 -6.57
CA LEU A 72 -6.71 -4.85 -7.52
C LEU A 72 -6.50 -6.35 -7.26
N LYS A 73 -5.26 -6.72 -6.96
CA LYS A 73 -4.97 -8.11 -6.68
C LYS A 73 -5.75 -8.63 -5.47
N TRP A 74 -5.80 -7.84 -4.41
CA TRP A 74 -6.53 -8.25 -3.21
C TRP A 74 -8.03 -8.25 -3.42
N GLU A 75 -8.55 -7.28 -4.19
CA GLU A 75 -9.97 -7.24 -4.49
C GLU A 75 -10.38 -8.41 -5.37
N ARG A 76 -9.54 -8.74 -6.34
CA ARG A 76 -9.82 -9.87 -7.22
C ARG A 76 -9.84 -11.18 -6.44
N LEU A 77 -8.91 -11.34 -5.51
CA LEU A 77 -8.88 -12.52 -4.68
C LEU A 77 -10.18 -12.65 -3.89
N GLY A 78 -10.69 -11.53 -3.37
CA GLY A 78 -11.95 -11.56 -2.64
C GLY A 78 -13.13 -11.91 -3.53
N MET A 79 -13.16 -11.39 -4.75
CA MET A 79 -14.19 -11.73 -5.71
C MET A 79 -14.16 -13.21 -6.04
N GLU A 80 -12.99 -13.72 -6.32
CA GLU A 80 -12.84 -15.14 -6.66
C GLU A 80 -13.21 -16.03 -5.48
N GLY A 81 -12.84 -15.59 -4.29
CA GLY A 81 -13.17 -16.34 -3.08
C GLY A 81 -14.68 -16.36 -2.84
N ALA A 82 -15.31 -15.21 -3.04
CA ALA A 82 -16.77 -15.13 -2.83
C ALA A 82 -17.54 -15.96 -3.85
N MET A 83 -16.95 -16.16 -5.02
CA MET A 83 -17.57 -16.97 -6.06
C MET A 83 -17.21 -18.44 -5.93
N GLY A 84 -16.49 -18.82 -4.91
CA GLY A 84 -16.13 -20.21 -4.68
C GLY A 84 -15.01 -20.73 -5.55
N GLU A 85 -14.23 -19.81 -6.12
CA GLU A 85 -13.15 -20.22 -7.03
C GLU A 85 -11.80 -20.38 -6.35
N CYS A 86 -11.73 -20.12 -5.06
CA CYS A 86 -10.51 -20.24 -4.32
C CYS A 86 -10.71 -21.23 -3.20
N ASP A 87 -10.04 -22.37 -3.27
CA ASP A 87 -10.10 -23.36 -2.21
C ASP A 87 -9.45 -22.80 -0.96
N GLY A 88 -10.10 -23.03 0.16
CA GLY A 88 -9.55 -22.56 1.43
C GLY A 88 -9.67 -21.07 1.67
N PHE A 89 -10.47 -20.38 0.88
CA PHE A 89 -10.64 -18.95 1.06
C PHE A 89 -11.30 -18.65 2.39
N ASN A 90 -10.71 -17.73 3.14
CA ASN A 90 -11.27 -17.33 4.43
C ASN A 90 -11.73 -15.88 4.32
N ALA A 91 -13.03 -15.69 4.24
CA ALA A 91 -13.61 -14.36 4.03
C ALA A 91 -13.32 -13.42 5.19
N THR A 92 -13.35 -13.93 6.41
CA THR A 92 -13.09 -13.10 7.58
C THR A 92 -11.65 -12.56 7.57
N ALA A 93 -10.70 -13.44 7.29
CA ALA A 93 -9.30 -13.01 7.20
C ALA A 93 -9.08 -12.04 6.06
N TRP A 94 -9.75 -12.28 4.93
CA TRP A 94 -9.63 -11.38 3.78
C TRP A 94 -10.17 -10.00 4.11
N ILE A 95 -11.34 -9.92 4.74
CA ILE A 95 -11.93 -8.64 5.10
C ILE A 95 -11.04 -7.90 6.09
N PHE A 96 -10.49 -8.61 7.06
CA PHE A 96 -9.58 -8.02 8.03
C PHE A 96 -8.36 -7.42 7.34
N ASN A 97 -7.79 -8.14 6.38
CA ASN A 97 -6.69 -7.64 5.60
C ASN A 97 -7.07 -6.39 4.80
N MET A 98 -8.24 -6.38 4.17
CA MET A 98 -8.66 -5.24 3.37
C MET A 98 -8.85 -4.00 4.23
N LYS A 99 -9.40 -4.14 5.42
CA LYS A 99 -9.57 -3.02 6.32
C LYS A 99 -8.25 -2.45 6.80
N ASN A 100 -7.28 -3.30 7.01
CA ASN A 100 -5.97 -2.85 7.48
C ASN A 100 -5.08 -2.32 6.36
N ARG A 101 -5.17 -2.90 5.17
CA ARG A 101 -4.33 -2.47 4.07
C ARG A 101 -4.90 -1.27 3.34
N PHE A 102 -6.22 -1.18 3.25
CA PHE A 102 -6.88 -0.14 2.47
C PHE A 102 -7.97 0.54 3.28
N PRO A 103 -7.57 1.17 4.39
CA PRO A 103 -8.57 1.71 5.32
C PRO A 103 -9.44 2.81 4.73
N ALA A 104 -8.94 3.52 3.73
CA ALA A 104 -9.73 4.58 3.13
C ALA A 104 -11.01 4.05 2.49
N GLN A 105 -10.95 2.86 1.92
CA GLN A 105 -12.08 2.27 1.24
C GLN A 105 -12.79 1.20 2.04
N TRP A 106 -12.08 0.54 2.95
CA TRP A 106 -12.59 -0.68 3.57
C TRP A 106 -12.83 -0.59 5.07
N ARG A 107 -12.42 0.51 5.70
CA ARG A 107 -12.60 0.66 7.14
C ARG A 107 -14.08 0.78 7.49
N ASP A 108 -14.44 0.34 8.68
CA ASP A 108 -15.82 0.45 9.16
C ASP A 108 -16.20 1.89 9.34
N LYS A 109 -17.29 2.30 8.68
CA LYS A 109 -17.70 3.65 8.77
C LYS A 109 -18.47 3.98 10.00
N GLN A 110 -19.05 2.99 10.65
CA GLN A 110 -19.76 3.21 11.79
C GLN A 110 -18.98 3.90 12.85
N VAL A 111 -17.71 3.66 12.94
CA VAL A 111 -16.88 4.30 13.90
C VAL A 111 -16.86 5.77 13.71
N ASN A 112 -16.86 6.21 12.50
CA ASN A 112 -16.81 7.60 12.21
C ASN A 112 -18.07 8.31 12.52
N GLU A 113 -19.16 7.66 12.33
CA GLU A 113 -20.37 8.30 12.51
C GLU A 113 -20.78 8.42 13.90
N HIS A 114 -20.20 7.68 14.77
CA HIS A 114 -20.49 7.75 16.06
C HIS A 114 -20.23 9.04 16.66
N VAL A 115 -19.49 9.74 16.14
CA VAL A 115 -19.17 10.87 16.67
C VAL A 115 -20.14 11.83 16.53
N GLY A 116 -20.73 12.10 16.46
CA GLY A 116 -21.67 12.90 16.20
C GLY A 116 -22.80 13.10 16.35
N LYS A 117 -22.88 12.93 16.49
CA LYS A 117 -23.87 13.14 16.48
C LYS A 117 -24.67 13.24 16.86
N ASP A 118 -24.72 13.35 17.03
CA ASP A 118 -25.52 13.55 17.30
C ASP A 118 -26.31 13.54 17.13
N ASP A 119 -26.36 13.28 16.94
CA ASP A 119 -27.06 13.27 16.55
C ASP A 119 -27.74 12.99 16.11
N SER A 120 -27.97 12.95 16.01
CA SER A 120 -28.65 12.71 15.49
C SER A 120 -28.99 12.19 14.90
N GLU A 121 -29.05 11.89 14.77
CA GLU A 121 -29.37 11.41 14.17
C GLU A 121 -29.32 10.63 13.63
N LEU A 122 -29.27 10.20 13.89
CA LEU A 122 -29.14 9.57 13.31
C LEU A 122 -29.37 8.80 12.91
N LYS A 123 -29.75 8.50 12.78
CA LYS A 123 -29.92 7.95 12.33
C LYS A 123 -30.09 7.18 11.71
N ILE A 124 -30.19 6.87 11.59
CA ILE A 124 -30.22 6.33 10.92
C ILE A 124 -30.19 5.67 10.35
N THR A 125 -30.37 5.36 10.34
CA THR A 125 -30.29 4.92 9.73
C THR A 125 -30.45 4.09 9.26
N TRP A 126 -30.69 3.58 9.42
CA TRP A 126 -30.75 3.07 8.86
C TRP A 126 -30.97 2.52 8.44
N GLN A 127 -31.13 2.28 8.51
CA GLN A 127 -31.20 2.18 8.09
C GLN A 127 -31.29 1.84 7.61
N LYS A 128 -31.66 1.58 7.79
CA LYS A 128 -31.55 1.63 7.46
C LYS A 128 -31.54 1.49 7.21
#